data_3d8118cdf0d163a5e2dbdd83e1802ff3
#
_entry.id   3d8118cdf0d163a5e2dbdd83e1802ff3
#
_cell.length_a   1.000
_cell.length_b   1.000
_cell.length_c   1.000
_cell.angle_alpha   90.00
_cell.angle_beta   90.00
_cell.angle_gamma   90.00
#
_symmetry.space_group_name_H-M   'P 1'
#
loop_
_entity.id
_entity.type
_entity.pdbx_description
1 polymer ?
#
loop_
_entity_poly.entity_id
_entity_poly.type
_entity_poly.pdbx_seq_one_letter_code
_entity_poly.pdbx_strand_id
1 'polypeptide(L)'
;MTTNDRPVITRKGGEYGNTAQSGGLRLMTGVGPQHTPATKLWFGKASNPPGFRSLPHHHGEAETGAYLLSGRARIYFGENYQDYVEMSEGDFMFVPPFLPHLEANMSTTEELWWLACRTPENIVVNLPDIEDALLAGYRRS
;
A
#
# COMPACT_ATOMS: atom_id res chain seq x y z
N MET A 1 -20.33 -16.88 -21.82
CA MET A 1 -20.94 -16.32 -20.58
C MET A 1 -19.92 -15.47 -19.85
N THR A 2 -20.33 -14.33 -19.41
CA THR A 2 -19.47 -13.50 -18.60
C THR A 2 -19.67 -13.84 -17.13
N THR A 3 -18.72 -13.49 -16.28
CA THR A 3 -18.81 -13.67 -14.84
C THR A 3 -19.33 -12.42 -14.13
N ASN A 4 -19.82 -11.41 -14.91
CA ASN A 4 -20.27 -10.14 -14.34
C ASN A 4 -21.62 -10.22 -13.64
N ASP A 5 -22.33 -11.30 -13.82
CA ASP A 5 -23.67 -11.50 -13.26
C ASP A 5 -23.66 -12.27 -11.94
N ARG A 6 -22.50 -12.57 -11.39
CA ARG A 6 -22.35 -13.29 -10.12
C ARG A 6 -21.15 -12.77 -9.34
N PRO A 7 -21.18 -12.91 -8.01
CA PRO A 7 -19.98 -12.62 -7.22
C PRO A 7 -18.83 -13.56 -7.61
N VAL A 8 -17.61 -13.01 -7.59
CA VAL A 8 -16.39 -13.76 -7.86
C VAL A 8 -15.56 -13.77 -6.58
N ILE A 9 -15.13 -14.94 -6.16
CA ILE A 9 -14.39 -15.11 -4.90
C ILE A 9 -12.93 -15.40 -5.22
N THR A 10 -12.04 -14.62 -4.62
CA THR A 10 -10.62 -14.95 -4.56
C THR A 10 -10.39 -15.63 -3.21
N ARG A 11 -10.06 -16.92 -3.25
CA ARG A 11 -9.88 -17.69 -2.01
C ARG A 11 -8.56 -17.31 -1.34
N LYS A 12 -8.49 -17.54 -0.03
CA LYS A 12 -7.26 -17.36 0.73
C LYS A 12 -6.14 -18.16 0.06
N GLY A 13 -5.01 -17.49 -0.17
CA GLY A 13 -3.87 -18.09 -0.87
C GLY A 13 -3.94 -17.96 -2.39
N GLY A 14 -5.06 -17.49 -2.95
CA GLY A 14 -5.23 -17.27 -4.39
C GLY A 14 -5.02 -15.82 -4.82
N GLU A 15 -4.50 -14.98 -3.95
CA GLU A 15 -4.22 -13.59 -4.28
C GLU A 15 -3.20 -13.51 -5.42
N TYR A 16 -3.37 -12.50 -6.28
CA TYR A 16 -2.54 -12.33 -7.47
C TYR A 16 -1.38 -11.39 -7.15
N GLY A 17 -0.16 -11.92 -7.24
CA GLY A 17 1.05 -11.16 -6.89
C GLY A 17 1.67 -10.36 -8.03
N ASN A 18 1.23 -10.56 -9.27
CA ASN A 18 1.78 -9.85 -10.42
C ASN A 18 1.08 -8.50 -10.59
N THR A 19 1.34 -7.57 -9.69
CA THR A 19 0.78 -6.23 -9.69
C THR A 19 1.90 -5.23 -9.39
N ALA A 20 1.65 -3.95 -9.62
CA ALA A 20 2.65 -2.91 -9.38
C ALA A 20 3.10 -2.94 -7.91
N GLN A 21 4.40 -2.80 -7.70
CA GLN A 21 5.05 -2.94 -6.39
C GLN A 21 5.90 -1.72 -6.06
N SER A 22 6.23 -1.58 -4.78
CA SER A 22 7.23 -0.63 -4.30
C SER A 22 8.18 -1.38 -3.38
N GLY A 23 9.48 -1.15 -3.49
CA GLY A 23 10.46 -1.84 -2.65
C GLY A 23 10.14 -1.66 -1.17
N GLY A 24 10.26 -2.73 -0.37
CA GLY A 24 9.93 -2.70 1.05
C GLY A 24 8.43 -2.74 1.37
N LEU A 25 7.58 -2.79 0.34
CA LEU A 25 6.13 -2.94 0.47
C LEU A 25 5.66 -3.94 -0.57
N ARG A 26 5.13 -5.07 -0.13
CA ARG A 26 4.63 -6.11 -1.02
C ARG A 26 3.12 -6.01 -1.16
N LEU A 27 2.64 -5.92 -2.40
CA LEU A 27 1.23 -5.82 -2.72
C LEU A 27 0.73 -7.13 -3.33
N MET A 28 -0.47 -7.53 -2.95
CA MET A 28 -1.15 -8.73 -3.46
C MET A 28 -2.59 -8.38 -3.76
N THR A 29 -3.05 -8.70 -4.97
CA THR A 29 -4.39 -8.38 -5.43
C THR A 29 -5.40 -9.43 -4.98
N GLY A 30 -6.41 -9.00 -4.26
CA GLY A 30 -7.58 -9.83 -3.97
C GLY A 30 -8.65 -9.66 -5.04
N VAL A 31 -8.99 -8.41 -5.37
CA VAL A 31 -9.94 -8.07 -6.43
C VAL A 31 -9.29 -7.05 -7.35
N GLY A 32 -9.22 -7.37 -8.63
CA GLY A 32 -8.64 -6.46 -9.61
C GLY A 32 -8.88 -6.95 -11.02
N PRO A 33 -8.59 -6.09 -12.03
CA PRO A 33 -8.93 -6.40 -13.43
C PRO A 33 -8.17 -7.58 -14.02
N GLN A 34 -7.06 -7.98 -13.42
CA GLN A 34 -6.20 -9.01 -14.01
C GLN A 34 -6.73 -10.42 -13.81
N HIS A 35 -7.51 -10.68 -12.77
CA HIS A 35 -8.02 -12.02 -12.49
C HIS A 35 -9.48 -12.04 -12.04
N THR A 36 -10.16 -10.90 -12.11
CA THR A 36 -11.60 -10.77 -11.86
C THR A 36 -12.20 -9.88 -12.93
N PRO A 37 -13.54 -9.82 -13.07
CA PRO A 37 -14.18 -8.88 -14.00
C PRO A 37 -14.15 -7.41 -13.57
N ALA A 38 -13.48 -7.06 -12.50
CA ALA A 38 -13.41 -5.67 -12.03
C ALA A 38 -12.77 -4.77 -13.08
N THR A 39 -13.37 -3.61 -13.31
CA THR A 39 -12.87 -2.62 -14.28
C THR A 39 -12.53 -1.28 -13.64
N LYS A 40 -12.99 -1.04 -12.41
CA LYS A 40 -12.86 0.26 -11.74
C LYS A 40 -12.39 0.14 -10.31
N LEU A 41 -11.90 -1.03 -9.93
CA LEU A 41 -11.58 -1.31 -8.54
C LEU A 41 -10.37 -2.22 -8.46
N TRP A 42 -9.45 -1.85 -7.58
CA TRP A 42 -8.41 -2.75 -7.09
C TRP A 42 -8.53 -2.81 -5.58
N PHE A 43 -8.53 -4.02 -5.01
CA PHE A 43 -8.59 -4.23 -3.57
C PHE A 43 -7.63 -5.37 -3.21
N GLY A 44 -6.70 -5.08 -2.33
CA GLY A 44 -5.67 -6.06 -2.01
C GLY A 44 -5.11 -5.92 -0.62
N LYS A 45 -4.10 -6.74 -0.36
CA LYS A 45 -3.32 -6.71 0.87
C LYS A 45 -1.93 -6.17 0.57
N ALA A 46 -1.31 -5.59 1.58
CA ALA A 46 0.07 -5.16 1.51
C ALA A 46 0.77 -5.45 2.83
N SER A 47 2.07 -5.66 2.75
CA SER A 47 2.88 -5.88 3.95
C SER A 47 4.23 -5.20 3.83
N ASN A 48 4.73 -4.74 4.99
CA ASN A 48 6.11 -4.29 5.14
C ASN A 48 6.78 -5.20 6.17
N PRO A 49 7.91 -5.82 5.84
CA PRO A 49 8.66 -6.58 6.83
C PRO A 49 9.12 -5.70 8.00
N PRO A 50 9.49 -6.29 9.15
CA PRO A 50 10.00 -5.52 10.29
C PRO A 50 11.14 -4.60 9.87
N GLY A 51 11.05 -3.32 10.26
CA GLY A 51 12.07 -2.33 9.99
C GLY A 51 12.16 -1.85 8.54
N PHE A 52 11.27 -2.28 7.65
CA PHE A 52 11.30 -1.84 6.26
C PHE A 52 10.31 -0.72 5.99
N ARG A 53 10.60 0.02 4.95
CA ARG A 53 9.72 1.05 4.40
C ARG A 53 9.66 0.92 2.89
N SER A 54 8.60 1.43 2.29
CA SER A 54 8.51 1.48 0.84
C SER A 54 9.50 2.51 0.28
N LEU A 55 9.77 2.42 -1.02
CA LEU A 55 10.36 3.53 -1.75
C LEU A 55 9.36 4.69 -1.76
N PRO A 56 9.84 5.94 -1.90
CA PRO A 56 8.93 7.03 -2.21
C PRO A 56 8.18 6.72 -3.50
N HIS A 57 6.87 6.96 -3.51
CA HIS A 57 6.04 6.67 -4.67
C HIS A 57 4.75 7.48 -4.63
N HIS A 58 4.03 7.48 -5.75
CA HIS A 58 2.66 7.95 -5.80
C HIS A 58 1.82 6.95 -6.60
N HIS A 59 0.53 7.14 -6.58
CA HIS A 59 -0.41 6.22 -7.21
C HIS A 59 -1.08 6.82 -8.46
N GLY A 60 -0.40 7.79 -9.11
CA GLY A 60 -0.96 8.44 -10.29
C GLY A 60 -2.32 9.05 -9.98
N GLU A 61 -3.25 8.88 -10.89
CA GLU A 61 -4.62 9.39 -10.73
C GLU A 61 -5.47 8.59 -9.73
N ALA A 62 -4.97 7.46 -9.24
CA ALA A 62 -5.75 6.61 -8.35
C ALA A 62 -5.96 7.25 -6.99
N GLU A 63 -7.16 7.10 -6.48
CA GLU A 63 -7.44 7.34 -5.07
C GLU A 63 -7.23 6.05 -4.30
N THR A 64 -6.73 6.17 -3.08
CA THR A 64 -6.46 5.01 -2.22
C THR A 64 -7.17 5.16 -0.88
N GLY A 65 -7.89 4.12 -0.49
CA GLY A 65 -8.31 3.91 0.88
C GLY A 65 -7.51 2.74 1.45
N ALA A 66 -7.03 2.86 2.67
CA ALA A 66 -6.28 1.79 3.32
C ALA A 66 -6.76 1.58 4.75
N TYR A 67 -6.62 0.36 5.22
CA TYR A 67 -6.97 -0.03 6.59
C TYR A 67 -5.80 -0.80 7.17
N LEU A 68 -5.35 -0.43 8.36
CA LEU A 68 -4.25 -1.10 9.02
C LEU A 68 -4.77 -2.30 9.80
N LEU A 69 -4.40 -3.50 9.34
CA LEU A 69 -4.81 -4.75 9.99
C LEU A 69 -4.01 -5.03 11.26
N SER A 70 -2.71 -4.77 11.21
CA SER A 70 -1.83 -5.02 12.35
C SER A 70 -0.54 -4.23 12.23
N GLY A 71 0.02 -3.86 13.37
CA GLY A 71 1.27 -3.14 13.45
C GLY A 71 1.09 -1.65 13.67
N ARG A 72 2.17 -0.90 13.50
CA ARG A 72 2.20 0.56 13.58
C ARG A 72 2.91 1.10 12.35
N ALA A 73 2.31 2.08 11.73
CA ALA A 73 2.83 2.67 10.50
C ALA A 73 3.04 4.16 10.66
N ARG A 74 4.02 4.66 9.94
CA ARG A 74 4.18 6.09 9.75
C ARG A 74 4.24 6.34 8.25
N ILE A 75 3.44 7.30 7.79
CA ILE A 75 3.40 7.66 6.37
C ILE A 75 4.06 9.02 6.24
N TYR A 76 5.18 9.07 5.53
CA TYR A 76 5.95 10.29 5.31
C TYR A 76 5.54 10.91 3.99
N PHE A 77 5.42 12.24 3.97
CA PHE A 77 5.03 13.01 2.80
C PHE A 77 5.57 14.44 2.93
N GLY A 78 5.18 15.31 1.99
CA GLY A 78 5.58 16.69 2.03
C GLY A 78 7.00 16.92 1.49
N GLU A 79 7.48 18.13 1.61
CA GLU A 79 8.80 18.52 1.13
C GLU A 79 9.89 17.70 1.84
N ASN A 80 10.71 17.01 1.04
CA ASN A 80 11.76 16.11 1.53
C ASN A 80 11.24 15.06 2.52
N TYR A 81 9.92 14.72 2.43
CA TYR A 81 9.27 13.73 3.30
C TYR A 81 9.42 14.05 4.79
N GLN A 82 9.42 15.34 5.11
CA GLN A 82 9.57 15.80 6.49
C GLN A 82 8.29 15.76 7.30
N ASP A 83 7.14 15.74 6.64
CA ASP A 83 5.85 15.61 7.30
C ASP A 83 5.49 14.14 7.45
N TYR A 84 4.68 13.81 8.43
CA TYR A 84 4.19 12.44 8.56
C TYR A 84 2.88 12.39 9.34
N VAL A 85 2.16 11.31 9.12
CA VAL A 85 1.02 10.90 9.94
C VAL A 85 1.27 9.49 10.44
N GLU A 86 0.67 9.15 11.57
CA GLU A 86 0.84 7.84 12.20
C GLU A 86 -0.47 7.08 12.21
N MET A 87 -0.37 5.76 12.07
CA MET A 87 -1.52 4.86 12.12
C MET A 87 -1.25 3.70 13.04
N SER A 88 -2.29 3.31 13.75
CA SER A 88 -2.33 2.12 14.58
C SER A 88 -3.35 1.15 14.02
N GLU A 89 -3.29 -0.09 14.51
CA GLU A 89 -4.25 -1.12 14.13
C GLU A 89 -5.69 -0.60 14.25
N GLY A 90 -6.46 -0.80 13.19
CA GLY A 90 -7.85 -0.36 13.13
C GLY A 90 -8.08 1.01 12.50
N ASP A 91 -7.02 1.75 12.16
CA ASP A 91 -7.16 3.06 11.54
C ASP A 91 -7.35 2.95 10.03
N PHE A 92 -8.10 3.89 9.47
CA PHE A 92 -8.25 4.08 8.03
C PHE A 92 -7.44 5.26 7.55
N MET A 93 -6.97 5.19 6.30
CA MET A 93 -6.24 6.28 5.66
C MET A 93 -6.77 6.53 4.26
N PHE A 94 -6.80 7.80 3.87
CA PHE A 94 -7.01 8.20 2.49
C PHE A 94 -5.71 8.78 1.93
N VAL A 95 -5.29 8.31 0.76
CA VAL A 95 -4.16 8.90 0.04
C VAL A 95 -4.69 9.54 -1.25
N PRO A 96 -4.52 10.87 -1.40
CA PRO A 96 -5.00 11.56 -2.60
C PRO A 96 -4.17 11.19 -3.84
N PRO A 97 -4.73 11.44 -5.05
CA PRO A 97 -3.98 11.24 -6.29
C PRO A 97 -2.67 12.03 -6.30
N PHE A 98 -1.66 11.47 -6.95
CA PHE A 98 -0.37 12.09 -7.22
C PHE A 98 0.45 12.51 -5.99
N LEU A 99 0.06 12.13 -4.79
CA LEU A 99 0.79 12.50 -3.58
C LEU A 99 2.04 11.63 -3.41
N PRO A 100 3.25 12.21 -3.50
CA PRO A 100 4.46 11.46 -3.16
C PRO A 100 4.48 11.15 -1.66
N HIS A 101 4.69 9.89 -1.33
CA HIS A 101 4.72 9.44 0.06
C HIS A 101 5.48 8.13 0.16
N LEU A 102 5.70 7.69 1.38
CA LEU A 102 6.18 6.33 1.65
C LEU A 102 5.59 5.82 2.95
N GLU A 103 5.39 4.52 3.03
CA GLU A 103 4.87 3.85 4.22
C GLU A 103 6.00 3.12 4.94
N ALA A 104 6.16 3.39 6.22
CA ALA A 104 7.19 2.77 7.04
C ALA A 104 6.59 1.90 8.13
N ASN A 105 7.17 0.72 8.29
CA ASN A 105 6.90 -0.12 9.45
C ASN A 105 7.71 0.41 10.62
N MET A 106 7.05 0.91 11.65
CA MET A 106 7.72 1.49 12.82
C MET A 106 8.13 0.45 13.86
N SER A 107 7.84 -0.83 13.61
CA SER A 107 8.34 -1.94 14.43
C SER A 107 9.54 -2.59 13.76
N THR A 108 10.57 -2.90 14.53
CA THR A 108 11.73 -3.64 14.04
C THR A 108 11.59 -5.14 14.29
N THR A 109 10.48 -5.59 14.88
CA THR A 109 10.26 -6.99 15.24
C THR A 109 9.02 -7.61 14.63
N GLU A 110 8.02 -6.81 14.24
CA GLU A 110 6.75 -7.31 13.75
C GLU A 110 6.44 -6.80 12.36
N GLU A 111 5.78 -7.63 11.57
CA GLU A 111 5.35 -7.28 10.22
C GLU A 111 4.14 -6.35 10.27
N LEU A 112 4.06 -5.47 9.29
CA LEU A 112 2.96 -4.54 9.12
C LEU A 112 2.04 -5.05 8.02
N TRP A 113 0.74 -5.13 8.28
CA TRP A 113 -0.25 -5.62 7.32
C TRP A 113 -1.35 -4.61 7.06
N TRP A 114 -1.64 -4.43 5.78
CA TRP A 114 -2.62 -3.48 5.28
C TRP A 114 -3.67 -4.17 4.43
N LEU A 115 -4.89 -3.60 4.43
CA LEU A 115 -5.81 -3.72 3.31
C LEU A 115 -5.77 -2.40 2.55
N ALA A 116 -5.80 -2.45 1.23
CA ALA A 116 -5.78 -1.26 0.40
C ALA A 116 -6.77 -1.40 -0.75
N CYS A 117 -7.48 -0.32 -1.02
CA CYS A 117 -8.43 -0.23 -2.13
C CYS A 117 -8.04 0.97 -2.98
N ARG A 118 -7.95 0.78 -4.31
CA ARG A 118 -7.65 1.86 -5.26
C ARG A 118 -8.63 1.86 -6.40
N THR A 119 -8.93 3.05 -6.89
CA THR A 119 -9.76 3.24 -8.07
C THR A 119 -9.03 4.18 -9.03
N PRO A 120 -8.96 3.84 -10.33
CA PRO A 120 -9.57 2.66 -10.98
C PRO A 120 -8.78 1.38 -10.84
N GLU A 121 -7.48 1.44 -10.48
CA GLU A 121 -6.62 0.26 -10.40
C GLU A 121 -5.41 0.51 -9.52
N ASN A 122 -4.59 -0.51 -9.33
CA ASN A 122 -3.33 -0.37 -8.59
C ASN A 122 -2.27 0.27 -9.49
N ILE A 123 -1.98 1.53 -9.24
CA ILE A 123 -0.93 2.29 -9.92
C ILE A 123 0.15 2.58 -8.89
N VAL A 124 1.40 2.25 -9.21
CA VAL A 124 2.56 2.60 -8.38
C VAL A 124 3.62 3.20 -9.27
N VAL A 125 3.94 4.46 -9.03
CA VAL A 125 5.01 5.17 -9.71
C VAL A 125 6.11 5.42 -8.68
N ASN A 126 7.18 4.64 -8.75
CA ASN A 126 8.30 4.78 -7.82
C ASN A 126 9.12 6.01 -8.16
N LEU A 127 9.51 6.74 -7.14
CA LEU A 127 10.26 7.98 -7.23
C LEU A 127 11.68 7.77 -6.71
N PRO A 128 12.61 8.73 -6.95
CA PRO A 128 13.96 8.60 -6.40
C PRO A 128 13.95 8.38 -4.89
N ASP A 129 14.80 7.48 -4.44
CA ASP A 129 14.89 7.16 -3.02
C ASP A 129 15.57 8.28 -2.25
N ILE A 130 15.43 8.26 -0.94
CA ILE A 130 16.02 9.23 -0.02
C ILE A 130 16.74 8.48 1.10
N GLU A 131 17.60 9.21 1.81
CA GLU A 131 18.31 8.66 2.96
C GLU A 131 17.36 8.44 4.13
N ASP A 132 17.47 7.28 4.79
CA ASP A 132 16.66 6.96 5.97
C ASP A 132 16.77 8.03 7.05
N ALA A 133 17.94 8.66 7.18
CA ALA A 133 18.18 9.69 8.20
C ALA A 133 17.31 10.93 8.05
N LEU A 134 16.74 11.16 6.85
CA LEU A 134 15.82 12.28 6.61
C LEU A 134 14.42 12.01 7.14
N LEU A 135 14.10 10.75 7.45
CA LEU A 135 12.78 10.34 7.91
C LEU A 135 12.72 10.37 9.42
N ALA A 136 12.01 11.35 9.97
CA ALA A 136 11.95 11.58 11.42
C ALA A 136 11.48 10.31 12.14
N GLY A 137 12.29 9.83 13.07
CA GLY A 137 11.95 8.71 13.94
C GLY A 137 11.99 7.33 13.30
N TYR A 138 12.33 7.23 12.01
CA TYR A 138 12.41 5.93 11.35
C TYR A 138 13.72 5.22 11.67
N ARG A 139 13.61 3.92 11.92
CA ARG A 139 14.77 3.04 12.14
C ARG A 139 14.56 1.74 11.38
N ARG A 140 15.53 1.36 10.59
CA ARG A 140 15.47 0.11 9.82
C ARG A 140 15.66 -1.11 10.69
N SER A 141 16.43 -1.01 11.76
CA SER A 141 16.67 -2.11 12.72
C SER A 141 17.26 -1.62 14.02
#